data_32a28117fbadec6fc6a89a119b9bc09d
#
_entry.id   32a28117fbadec6fc6a89a119b9bc09d
#
_cell.length_a   1.000
_cell.length_b   1.000
_cell.length_c   1.000
_cell.angle_alpha   90.00
_cell.angle_beta   90.00
_cell.angle_gamma   90.00
#
_symmetry.space_group_name_H-M   'P 1'
#
loop_
_entity.id
_entity.type
_entity.pdbx_description
1 polymer ?
#
loop_
_entity_poly.entity_id
_entity_poly.type
_entity_poly.pdbx_seq_one_letter_code
_entity_poly.pdbx_strand_id
1 'polypeptide(L)'
;MCLGVPIIQLDMQGRARPTICELYNWRYEKLGNLPHTSTWPEFRFANAGLVWDYQLIDVGDFNGVGESEPSPHFFQNLAEAEYCVALFMYMRLLGYPAEKISILTTYNGQKHLIRDVIENRCANNPLIGRPSKVTTVDRFQGKCWDRPVQVRRCPP
;
A
#
# COMPACT_ATOMS: atom_id res chain seq x y z
N MET A 1 -33.16 -1.45 -16.38
CA MET A 1 -33.62 -1.42 -17.80
C MET A 1 -32.37 -1.68 -18.65
N CYS A 2 -32.28 -2.84 -19.28
CA CYS A 2 -31.23 -3.11 -20.25
C CYS A 2 -31.65 -2.48 -21.58
N LEU A 3 -30.92 -1.50 -22.06
CA LEU A 3 -31.18 -0.78 -23.31
C LEU A 3 -30.84 -1.61 -24.58
N GLY A 4 -30.81 -2.94 -24.49
CA GLY A 4 -30.44 -3.81 -25.60
C GLY A 4 -28.96 -3.73 -26.03
N VAL A 5 -28.13 -3.04 -25.28
CA VAL A 5 -26.69 -2.96 -25.54
C VAL A 5 -26.02 -4.24 -25.00
N PRO A 6 -25.21 -4.94 -25.82
CA PRO A 6 -24.48 -6.11 -25.35
C PRO A 6 -23.53 -5.72 -24.21
N ILE A 7 -23.60 -6.46 -23.11
CA ILE A 7 -22.75 -6.25 -21.92
C ILE A 7 -21.68 -7.31 -21.95
N ILE A 8 -20.41 -6.87 -21.84
CA ILE A 8 -19.26 -7.74 -21.60
C ILE A 8 -18.88 -7.57 -20.12
N GLN A 9 -19.02 -8.64 -19.35
CA GLN A 9 -18.62 -8.66 -17.95
C GLN A 9 -17.20 -9.18 -17.86
N LEU A 10 -16.33 -8.40 -17.19
CA LEU A 10 -14.97 -8.84 -16.87
C LEU A 10 -15.04 -9.69 -15.59
N ASP A 11 -14.60 -10.92 -15.67
CA ASP A 11 -14.68 -11.93 -14.61
C ASP A 11 -13.32 -12.33 -14.05
N MET A 12 -12.23 -11.69 -14.51
CA MET A 12 -10.86 -11.96 -14.04
C MET A 12 -10.13 -10.69 -13.66
N GLN A 13 -9.49 -10.71 -12.51
CA GLN A 13 -8.58 -9.65 -12.08
C GLN A 13 -7.13 -10.02 -12.39
N GLY A 14 -6.28 -9.01 -12.63
CA GLY A 14 -4.85 -9.17 -12.92
C GLY A 14 -3.95 -8.25 -12.10
N ARG A 15 -4.48 -7.62 -11.06
CA ARG A 15 -3.76 -6.59 -10.30
C ARG A 15 -3.18 -7.09 -8.99
N ALA A 16 -3.93 -7.91 -8.26
CA ALA A 16 -3.57 -8.38 -6.94
C ALA A 16 -3.20 -9.87 -6.97
N ARG A 17 -2.43 -10.31 -5.97
CA ARG A 17 -2.27 -11.74 -5.71
C ARG A 17 -3.62 -12.38 -5.36
N PRO A 18 -3.81 -13.68 -5.60
CA PRO A 18 -5.06 -14.37 -5.24
C PRO A 18 -5.48 -14.17 -3.79
N THR A 19 -4.55 -14.28 -2.85
CA THR A 19 -4.79 -14.06 -1.41
C THR A 19 -5.29 -12.65 -1.08
N ILE A 20 -4.81 -11.63 -1.77
CA ILE A 20 -5.31 -10.26 -1.63
C ILE A 20 -6.67 -10.10 -2.32
N CYS A 21 -6.87 -10.77 -3.46
CA CYS A 21 -8.15 -10.76 -4.17
C CYS A 21 -9.28 -11.33 -3.29
N GLU A 22 -9.03 -12.36 -2.51
CA GLU A 22 -10.00 -12.96 -1.60
C GLU A 22 -10.60 -11.97 -0.61
N LEU A 23 -9.85 -10.91 -0.20
CA LEU A 23 -10.35 -9.90 0.73
C LEU A 23 -11.54 -9.09 0.19
N TYR A 24 -11.68 -8.97 -1.13
CA TYR A 24 -12.75 -8.20 -1.76
C TYR A 24 -13.60 -9.03 -2.72
N ASN A 25 -13.28 -10.31 -2.95
CA ASN A 25 -13.97 -11.17 -3.91
C ASN A 25 -15.46 -11.40 -3.58
N TRP A 26 -15.82 -11.27 -2.32
CA TRP A 26 -17.22 -11.34 -1.87
C TRP A 26 -18.13 -10.27 -2.48
N ARG A 27 -17.56 -9.22 -3.09
CA ARG A 27 -18.30 -8.18 -3.83
C ARG A 27 -18.68 -8.60 -5.25
N TYR A 28 -18.14 -9.72 -5.73
CA TYR A 28 -18.29 -10.19 -7.11
C TYR A 28 -18.90 -11.60 -7.10
N GLU A 29 -19.70 -11.90 -8.09
CA GLU A 29 -20.31 -13.23 -8.18
C GLU A 29 -19.32 -14.33 -8.57
N LYS A 30 -18.38 -14.03 -9.48
CA LYS A 30 -17.40 -14.98 -10.01
C LYS A 30 -16.12 -14.29 -10.48
N LEU A 31 -15.42 -13.60 -9.59
CA LEU A 31 -14.16 -12.98 -9.96
C LEU A 31 -13.01 -14.00 -9.86
N GLY A 32 -12.45 -14.36 -11.00
CA GLY A 32 -11.25 -15.20 -11.09
C GLY A 32 -9.95 -14.40 -11.06
N ASN A 33 -8.84 -15.11 -11.20
CA ASN A 33 -7.51 -14.52 -11.23
C ASN A 33 -6.81 -14.87 -12.55
N LEU A 34 -6.22 -13.88 -13.21
CA LEU A 34 -5.39 -14.13 -14.39
C LEU A 34 -4.12 -14.91 -13.99
N PRO A 35 -3.64 -15.84 -14.80
CA PRO A 35 -2.51 -16.75 -14.44
C PRO A 35 -1.25 -16.03 -13.96
N HIS A 36 -0.93 -14.87 -14.52
CA HIS A 36 0.26 -14.12 -14.16
C HIS A 36 0.28 -13.67 -12.68
N THR A 37 -0.89 -13.49 -12.04
CA THR A 37 -0.98 -13.09 -10.63
C THR A 37 -0.44 -14.17 -9.67
N SER A 38 -0.32 -15.40 -10.13
CA SER A 38 0.22 -16.53 -9.37
C SER A 38 1.62 -16.97 -9.84
N THR A 39 1.99 -16.63 -11.08
CA THR A 39 3.21 -17.17 -11.71
C THR A 39 4.35 -16.18 -11.77
N TRP A 40 4.07 -14.90 -11.93
CA TRP A 40 5.12 -13.91 -12.08
C TRP A 40 5.87 -13.64 -10.77
N PRO A 41 7.19 -13.45 -10.81
CA PRO A 41 8.02 -13.22 -9.64
C PRO A 41 7.55 -12.02 -8.79
N GLU A 42 7.06 -10.96 -9.44
CA GLU A 42 6.58 -9.75 -8.78
C GLU A 42 5.44 -10.04 -7.78
N PHE A 43 4.59 -11.00 -8.11
CA PHE A 43 3.49 -11.41 -7.23
C PHE A 43 3.95 -12.42 -6.18
N ARG A 44 4.88 -13.32 -6.53
CA ARG A 44 5.33 -14.39 -5.62
C ARG A 44 6.23 -13.87 -4.50
N PHE A 45 7.06 -12.85 -4.78
CA PHE A 45 8.05 -12.34 -3.83
C PHE A 45 7.70 -10.95 -3.30
N ALA A 46 6.46 -10.49 -3.48
CA ALA A 46 6.07 -9.14 -3.10
C ALA A 46 6.20 -8.84 -1.60
N ASN A 47 6.15 -9.84 -0.74
CA ASN A 47 6.29 -9.67 0.71
C ASN A 47 7.45 -10.52 1.27
N ALA A 48 8.52 -10.69 0.53
CA ALA A 48 9.70 -11.41 1.00
C ALA A 48 10.20 -10.80 2.34
N GLY A 49 10.44 -11.66 3.33
CA GLY A 49 10.80 -11.23 4.68
C GLY A 49 9.64 -10.87 5.60
N LEU A 50 8.39 -10.93 5.12
CA LEU A 50 7.17 -10.80 5.91
C LEU A 50 6.46 -12.16 5.99
N VAL A 51 5.84 -12.44 7.14
CA VAL A 51 5.18 -13.74 7.39
C VAL A 51 3.90 -13.89 6.58
N TRP A 52 3.15 -12.80 6.44
CA TRP A 52 1.83 -12.80 5.83
C TRP A 52 1.78 -11.94 4.58
N ASP A 53 0.93 -12.32 3.63
CA ASP A 53 0.64 -11.55 2.43
C ASP A 53 -0.06 -10.23 2.73
N TYR A 54 -0.84 -10.21 3.79
CA TYR A 54 -1.50 -9.03 4.33
C TYR A 54 -1.63 -9.14 5.85
N GLN A 55 -1.67 -8.01 6.53
CA GLN A 55 -1.81 -7.94 7.98
C GLN A 55 -2.70 -6.74 8.34
N LEU A 56 -3.59 -6.95 9.28
CA LEU A 56 -4.26 -5.89 10.01
C LEU A 56 -3.51 -5.68 11.32
N ILE A 57 -3.06 -4.47 11.57
CA ILE A 57 -2.33 -4.11 12.78
C ILE A 57 -3.15 -3.03 13.47
N ASP A 58 -3.67 -3.38 14.65
CA ASP A 58 -4.33 -2.43 15.52
C ASP A 58 -3.29 -1.68 16.33
N VAL A 59 -3.20 -0.38 16.12
CA VAL A 59 -2.24 0.49 16.80
C VAL A 59 -3.02 1.40 17.73
N GLY A 60 -2.80 1.21 19.03
CA GLY A 60 -3.39 2.06 20.06
C GLY A 60 -2.81 3.48 20.09
N ASP A 61 -2.62 4.01 21.27
CA ASP A 61 -1.98 5.32 21.43
C ASP A 61 -0.43 5.23 21.45
N PHE A 62 0.21 6.36 21.26
CA PHE A 62 1.65 6.54 21.41
C PHE A 62 1.91 7.50 22.56
N ASN A 63 2.44 7.00 23.68
CA ASN A 63 2.69 7.78 24.91
C ASN A 63 1.44 8.51 25.42
N GLY A 64 0.27 7.88 25.35
CA GLY A 64 -1.00 8.46 25.78
C GLY A 64 -1.64 9.43 24.76
N VAL A 65 -1.07 9.54 23.57
CA VAL A 65 -1.62 10.35 22.46
C VAL A 65 -2.20 9.43 21.41
N GLY A 66 -3.51 9.37 21.33
CA GLY A 66 -4.26 8.62 20.32
C GLY A 66 -4.69 9.47 19.12
N GLU A 67 -5.88 9.16 18.62
CA GLU A 67 -6.49 9.95 17.54
C GLU A 67 -6.78 11.39 17.98
N SER A 68 -6.50 12.34 17.12
CA SER A 68 -6.72 13.75 17.32
C SER A 68 -7.35 14.42 16.10
N GLU A 69 -8.10 15.48 16.30
CA GLU A 69 -8.72 16.31 15.27
C GLU A 69 -8.34 17.78 15.48
N PRO A 70 -7.13 18.20 15.09
CA PRO A 70 -6.66 19.59 15.28
C PRO A 70 -7.54 20.65 14.61
N SER A 71 -8.25 20.31 13.56
CA SER A 71 -9.24 21.12 12.88
C SER A 71 -10.33 20.22 12.28
N PRO A 72 -11.55 20.74 12.01
CA PRO A 72 -12.65 19.94 11.49
C PRO A 72 -12.26 19.10 10.29
N HIS A 73 -12.55 17.79 10.36
CA HIS A 73 -12.22 16.78 9.32
C HIS A 73 -10.72 16.54 9.08
N PHE A 74 -9.85 17.00 9.97
CA PHE A 74 -8.40 16.82 9.87
C PHE A 74 -7.92 15.79 10.91
N PHE A 75 -8.27 14.53 10.69
CA PHE A 75 -7.95 13.44 11.60
C PHE A 75 -6.48 13.03 11.50
N GLN A 76 -5.87 12.80 12.66
CA GLN A 76 -4.48 12.38 12.83
C GLN A 76 -4.35 11.36 13.96
N ASN A 77 -3.47 10.38 13.79
CA ASN A 77 -3.04 9.46 14.83
C ASN A 77 -1.50 9.31 14.75
N LEU A 78 -0.82 9.80 15.78
CA LEU A 78 0.64 9.78 15.83
C LEU A 78 1.17 8.35 15.94
N ALA A 79 0.49 7.48 16.69
CA ALA A 79 0.90 6.09 16.85
C ALA A 79 0.90 5.35 15.49
N GLU A 80 -0.15 5.51 14.73
CA GLU A 80 -0.25 4.92 13.38
C GLU A 80 0.82 5.49 12.44
N ALA A 81 1.09 6.79 12.50
CA ALA A 81 2.10 7.43 11.67
C ALA A 81 3.50 6.90 11.99
N GLU A 82 3.88 6.83 13.27
CA GLU A 82 5.16 6.28 13.73
C GLU A 82 5.29 4.80 13.37
N TYR A 83 4.26 4.00 13.58
CA TYR A 83 4.29 2.58 13.23
C TYR A 83 4.43 2.37 11.73
N CYS A 84 3.68 3.13 10.92
CA CYS A 84 3.74 3.05 9.47
C CYS A 84 5.15 3.38 8.93
N VAL A 85 5.79 4.41 9.52
CA VAL A 85 7.16 4.79 9.15
C VAL A 85 8.17 3.76 9.64
N ALA A 86 7.97 3.18 10.83
CA ALA A 86 8.83 2.09 11.33
C ALA A 86 8.75 0.86 10.40
N LEU A 87 7.56 0.51 9.91
CA LEU A 87 7.38 -0.57 8.94
C LEU A 87 8.07 -0.24 7.60
N PHE A 88 7.96 1.00 7.12
CA PHE A 88 8.70 1.46 5.94
C PHE A 88 10.22 1.29 6.13
N MET A 89 10.76 1.72 7.26
CA MET A 89 12.18 1.57 7.59
C MET A 89 12.59 0.09 7.62
N TYR A 90 11.78 -0.77 8.23
CA TYR A 90 12.00 -2.22 8.24
C TYR A 90 12.05 -2.81 6.83
N MET A 91 11.11 -2.47 5.96
CA MET A 91 11.12 -2.92 4.57
C MET A 91 12.38 -2.44 3.83
N ARG A 92 12.84 -1.22 4.09
CA ARG A 92 14.09 -0.71 3.52
C ARG A 92 15.30 -1.52 3.97
N LEU A 93 15.36 -1.90 5.24
CA LEU A 93 16.43 -2.75 5.77
C LEU A 93 16.41 -4.17 5.18
N LEU A 94 15.23 -4.68 4.82
CA LEU A 94 15.09 -5.94 4.08
C LEU A 94 15.49 -5.83 2.60
N GLY A 95 15.82 -4.64 2.10
CA GLY A 95 16.26 -4.42 0.73
C GLY A 95 15.16 -4.02 -0.26
N TYR A 96 13.94 -3.74 0.19
CA TYR A 96 12.91 -3.22 -0.72
C TYR A 96 13.31 -1.84 -1.25
N PRO A 97 13.23 -1.59 -2.57
CA PRO A 97 13.50 -0.29 -3.14
C PRO A 97 12.48 0.75 -2.65
N ALA A 98 12.96 1.93 -2.24
CA ALA A 98 12.09 3.00 -1.71
C ALA A 98 11.02 3.42 -2.73
N GLU A 99 11.37 3.45 -4.01
CA GLU A 99 10.48 3.79 -5.12
C GLU A 99 9.35 2.77 -5.35
N LYS A 100 9.43 1.60 -4.73
CA LYS A 100 8.38 0.57 -4.81
C LYS A 100 7.46 0.54 -3.60
N ILE A 101 7.74 1.35 -2.58
CA ILE A 101 6.93 1.43 -1.38
C ILE A 101 6.07 2.69 -1.44
N SER A 102 4.77 2.52 -1.31
CA SER A 102 3.81 3.63 -1.20
C SER A 102 3.02 3.51 0.09
N ILE A 103 2.77 4.64 0.73
CA ILE A 103 1.96 4.73 1.95
C ILE A 103 0.66 5.42 1.58
N LEU A 104 -0.45 4.77 1.89
CA LEU A 104 -1.80 5.26 1.61
C LEU A 104 -2.55 5.50 2.92
N THR A 105 -3.32 6.56 2.97
CA THR A 105 -4.20 6.90 4.09
C THR A 105 -5.53 7.43 3.57
N THR A 106 -6.55 7.50 4.42
CA THR A 106 -7.86 8.08 4.09
C THR A 106 -7.89 9.59 4.28
N TYR A 107 -7.19 10.11 5.28
CA TYR A 107 -7.29 11.50 5.71
C TYR A 107 -6.06 12.34 5.32
N ASN A 108 -6.31 13.59 4.92
CA ASN A 108 -5.23 14.53 4.61
C ASN A 108 -4.38 14.86 5.85
N GLY A 109 -4.99 14.93 7.03
CA GLY A 109 -4.28 15.14 8.29
C GLY A 109 -3.24 14.06 8.53
N GLN A 110 -3.65 12.81 8.45
CA GLN A 110 -2.75 11.66 8.62
C GLN A 110 -1.63 11.63 7.56
N LYS A 111 -1.93 12.00 6.31
CA LYS A 111 -0.92 12.10 5.25
C LYS A 111 0.18 13.13 5.60
N HIS A 112 -0.20 14.28 6.13
CA HIS A 112 0.77 15.31 6.53
C HIS A 112 1.61 14.81 7.70
N LEU A 113 0.97 14.26 8.73
CA LEU A 113 1.65 13.71 9.90
C LEU A 113 2.66 12.61 9.51
N ILE A 114 2.27 11.66 8.64
CA ILE A 114 3.20 10.63 8.14
C ILE A 114 4.41 11.26 7.44
N ARG A 115 4.22 12.31 6.66
CA ARG A 115 5.33 13.02 5.99
C ARG A 115 6.27 13.68 6.97
N ASP A 116 5.73 14.28 8.01
CA ASP A 116 6.54 14.92 9.07
C ASP A 116 7.35 13.88 9.83
N VAL A 117 6.76 12.72 10.15
CA VAL A 117 7.48 11.60 10.77
C VAL A 117 8.58 11.06 9.84
N ILE A 118 8.32 10.91 8.55
CA ILE A 118 9.34 10.49 7.57
C ILE A 118 10.49 11.50 7.53
N GLU A 119 10.19 12.79 7.49
CA GLU A 119 11.21 13.84 7.49
C GLU A 119 12.10 13.74 8.74
N ASN A 120 11.50 13.55 9.90
CA ASN A 120 12.20 13.46 11.16
C ASN A 120 13.01 12.16 11.33
N ARG A 121 12.49 11.03 10.85
CA ARG A 121 13.09 9.70 11.09
C ARG A 121 13.99 9.22 9.96
N CYS A 122 13.69 9.58 8.71
CA CYS A 122 14.29 8.98 7.53
C CYS A 122 15.15 9.93 6.71
N ALA A 123 14.86 11.24 6.70
CA ALA A 123 15.48 12.19 5.77
C ALA A 123 17.01 12.27 5.90
N ASN A 124 17.53 12.09 7.11
CA ASN A 124 18.97 12.14 7.40
C ASN A 124 19.70 10.80 7.19
N ASN A 125 18.96 9.74 6.80
CA ASN A 125 19.55 8.43 6.59
C ASN A 125 19.47 8.03 5.10
N PRO A 126 20.59 8.12 4.36
CA PRO A 126 20.62 7.80 2.92
C PRO A 126 20.22 6.35 2.59
N LEU A 127 20.40 5.41 3.53
CA LEU A 127 20.04 4.01 3.34
C LEU A 127 18.54 3.79 3.36
N ILE A 128 17.83 4.57 4.15
CA ILE A 128 16.38 4.48 4.27
C ILE A 128 15.70 5.24 3.13
N GLY A 129 16.05 6.52 2.95
CA GLY A 129 15.46 7.39 1.96
C GLY A 129 13.98 7.72 2.24
N ARG A 130 13.23 7.99 1.20
CA ARG A 130 11.79 8.32 1.28
C ARG A 130 10.96 7.36 0.44
N PRO A 131 9.73 7.01 0.86
CA PRO A 131 8.84 6.18 0.04
C PRO A 131 8.47 6.88 -1.27
N SER A 132 8.12 6.10 -2.27
CA SER A 132 7.70 6.60 -3.59
C SER A 132 6.58 7.63 -3.50
N LYS A 133 5.58 7.34 -2.69
CA LYS A 133 4.42 8.22 -2.48
C LYS A 133 3.88 8.09 -1.07
N VAL A 134 3.46 9.22 -0.50
CA VAL A 134 2.56 9.30 0.65
C VAL A 134 1.35 10.10 0.20
N THR A 135 0.18 9.46 0.07
CA THR A 135 -1.00 10.07 -0.54
C THR A 135 -2.30 9.50 0.04
N THR A 136 -3.41 10.15 -0.25
CA THR A 136 -4.73 9.61 0.08
C THR A 136 -5.18 8.59 -0.96
N VAL A 137 -6.04 7.65 -0.54
CA VAL A 137 -6.60 6.59 -1.38
C VAL A 137 -7.27 7.18 -2.63
N ASP A 138 -8.06 8.25 -2.50
CA ASP A 138 -8.76 8.89 -3.61
C ASP A 138 -7.80 9.40 -4.69
N ARG A 139 -6.66 9.96 -4.28
CA ARG A 139 -5.65 10.46 -5.21
C ARG A 139 -4.79 9.37 -5.84
N PHE A 140 -4.83 8.18 -5.28
CA PHE A 140 -4.11 7.02 -5.82
C PHE A 140 -4.96 6.22 -6.80
N GLN A 141 -6.28 6.33 -6.73
CA GLN A 141 -7.21 5.63 -7.61
C GLN A 141 -7.00 6.01 -9.09
N GLY A 142 -7.06 5.04 -9.98
CA GLY A 142 -6.90 5.22 -11.43
C GLY A 142 -5.47 5.42 -11.91
N LYS A 143 -4.49 5.51 -11.04
CA LYS A 143 -3.08 5.49 -11.45
C LYS A 143 -2.65 4.04 -11.67
N CYS A 144 -2.85 3.55 -12.89
CA CYS A 144 -2.10 2.39 -13.34
C CYS A 144 -0.60 2.71 -13.22
N TRP A 145 0.18 1.71 -12.89
CA TRP A 145 1.63 1.78 -12.99
C TRP A 145 1.98 2.05 -14.46
N ASP A 146 2.36 3.27 -14.77
CA ASP A 146 2.71 3.72 -16.13
C ASP A 146 4.01 3.09 -16.67
N ARG A 147 4.55 2.10 -15.97
CA ARG A 147 5.66 1.28 -16.47
C ARG A 147 5.47 -0.16 -16.03
N PRO A 148 5.58 -1.12 -16.95
CA PRO A 148 5.79 -2.50 -16.57
C PRO A 148 7.02 -2.53 -15.66
N VAL A 149 6.89 -3.13 -14.49
CA VAL A 149 7.98 -3.29 -13.54
C VAL A 149 9.08 -4.09 -14.23
N GLN A 150 10.07 -3.42 -14.80
CA GLN A 150 11.31 -4.08 -15.15
C GLN A 150 12.00 -4.43 -13.84
N VAL A 151 11.84 -5.68 -13.44
CA VAL A 151 12.69 -6.28 -12.42
C VAL A 151 14.11 -6.26 -12.96
N ARG A 152 14.89 -5.26 -12.61
CA ARG A 152 16.33 -5.40 -12.72
C ARG A 152 16.72 -6.44 -11.68
N ARG A 153 17.20 -7.58 -12.15
CA ARG A 153 17.84 -8.58 -11.31
C ARG A 153 18.90 -7.87 -10.47
N CYS A 154 18.88 -8.08 -9.15
CA CYS A 154 20.08 -7.88 -8.39
C CYS A 154 21.15 -8.79 -9.00
N PRO A 155 22.32 -8.29 -9.33
CA PRO A 155 23.44 -9.16 -9.70
C PRO A 155 23.80 -10.06 -8.52
N PRO A 156 24.36 -11.24 -8.79
CA PRO A 156 24.72 -12.24 -7.79
C PRO A 156 25.69 -11.69 -6.76
#